data_a7286a997a1eaa0064ed0374c05113fd
#
_entry.id   a7286a997a1eaa0064ed0374c05113fd
#
_cell.length_a   1.000
_cell.length_b   1.000
_cell.length_c   1.000
_cell.angle_alpha   90.00
_cell.angle_beta   90.00
_cell.angle_gamma   90.00
#
_symmetry.space_group_name_H-M   'P 1'
#
loop_
_entity.id
_entity.type
_entity.pdbx_description
1 polymer ?
#
loop_
_entity_poly.entity_id
_entity_poly.type
_entity_poly.pdbx_seq_one_letter_code
_entity_poly.pdbx_strand_id
1 'polypeptide(L)'
;MSNLKNWDLFCRIVDNFGDIGVCWRLAKQLHVEHDLQIRLLIDDLEAAQVIIPNLNFSENHQVCDEISITKWDEKTDFSEAAEVVIETFACGLPPVYLAAMVRQKSKWVNLEYLSAEPWVEDFHTKPSPQANGLTRYFYFPGFTEATGGLIRERSIAFSNQQDKPKNTLKISLFCYQQAPIHDLFTALQSNHHGVFVYVPASSILPKIANFFGVGSIDVGDYLSRQNLHVHVLPFLSQADYDALLCDCDLNFVRGEDSWVRAIWAGKPFIWQPYFQDENVHIKKLDAFLDLFYAKFEKKEVVCEAHRYWTEGHMPNHFWQSYIDNLLVIQTFIFQQKNQLAKQADLASKLVVFCNKI
;
A
#
# COMPACT_ATOMS: atom_id res chain seq x y z
N MET A 1 16.44 -28.30 -11.70
CA MET A 1 16.72 -27.05 -11.03
C MET A 1 16.19 -27.19 -9.62
N SER A 2 17.02 -27.04 -8.57
CA SER A 2 16.55 -27.07 -7.18
C SER A 2 15.58 -25.91 -6.99
N ASN A 3 14.33 -26.19 -6.63
CA ASN A 3 13.40 -25.14 -6.24
C ASN A 3 13.94 -24.53 -4.94
N LEU A 4 14.29 -23.25 -4.95
CA LEU A 4 14.70 -22.50 -3.79
C LEU A 4 13.46 -22.30 -2.91
N LYS A 5 13.39 -23.04 -1.78
CA LYS A 5 12.16 -23.08 -0.98
C LYS A 5 12.18 -22.15 0.24
N ASN A 6 13.36 -21.88 0.79
CA ASN A 6 13.49 -21.10 2.03
C ASN A 6 13.84 -19.64 1.71
N TRP A 7 12.96 -18.73 2.07
CA TRP A 7 13.10 -17.31 1.82
C TRP A 7 12.99 -16.51 3.11
N ASP A 8 13.90 -15.56 3.29
CA ASP A 8 13.86 -14.56 4.36
C ASP A 8 13.45 -13.21 3.80
N LEU A 9 12.41 -12.61 4.40
CA LEU A 9 12.00 -11.25 4.13
C LEU A 9 12.35 -10.37 5.33
N PHE A 10 13.20 -9.37 5.14
CA PHE A 10 13.52 -8.37 6.15
C PHE A 10 12.65 -7.15 5.98
N CYS A 11 11.94 -6.80 7.03
CA CYS A 11 11.10 -5.60 7.12
C CYS A 11 11.60 -4.72 8.26
N ARG A 12 11.91 -3.46 7.95
CA ARG A 12 12.08 -2.37 8.92
C ARG A 12 10.91 -1.42 8.77
N ILE A 13 10.21 -1.14 9.85
CA ILE A 13 9.00 -0.31 9.82
C ILE A 13 9.41 1.16 9.97
N VAL A 14 9.20 1.95 8.91
CA VAL A 14 9.45 3.39 8.86
C VAL A 14 8.14 4.17 8.67
N ASP A 15 7.33 3.78 7.69
CA ASP A 15 5.97 4.32 7.47
C ASP A 15 4.93 3.44 8.20
N ASN A 16 4.98 3.41 9.53
CA ASN A 16 4.03 2.72 10.42
C ASN A 16 3.44 1.42 9.83
N PHE A 17 2.38 1.52 9.01
CA PHE A 17 1.64 0.37 8.48
C PHE A 17 1.97 0.06 7.02
N GLY A 18 2.61 0.98 6.29
CA GLY A 18 2.90 0.82 4.86
C GLY A 18 3.88 -0.31 4.62
N ASP A 19 5.04 -0.25 5.25
CA ASP A 19 6.13 -1.20 5.04
C ASP A 19 5.73 -2.62 5.44
N ILE A 20 5.17 -2.79 6.66
CA ILE A 20 4.72 -4.10 7.13
C ILE A 20 3.50 -4.61 6.34
N GLY A 21 2.63 -3.72 5.87
CA GLY A 21 1.48 -4.09 5.05
C GLY A 21 1.91 -4.75 3.73
N VAL A 22 2.88 -4.16 3.04
CA VAL A 22 3.47 -4.71 1.80
C VAL A 22 4.19 -6.02 2.08
N CYS A 23 5.05 -6.05 3.12
CA CYS A 23 5.83 -7.25 3.47
C CYS A 23 4.93 -8.43 3.86
N TRP A 24 3.88 -8.20 4.65
CA TRP A 24 2.95 -9.24 5.07
C TRP A 24 2.15 -9.81 3.90
N ARG A 25 1.63 -8.95 2.99
CA ARG A 25 0.95 -9.43 1.78
C ARG A 25 1.88 -10.24 0.90
N LEU A 26 3.10 -9.74 0.67
CA LEU A 26 4.09 -10.45 -0.15
C LEU A 26 4.45 -11.80 0.46
N ALA A 27 4.70 -11.85 1.77
CA ALA A 27 5.01 -13.09 2.49
C ALA A 27 3.90 -14.14 2.33
N LYS A 28 2.64 -13.73 2.54
CA LYS A 28 1.48 -14.62 2.34
C LYS A 28 1.33 -15.07 0.91
N GLN A 29 1.47 -14.16 -0.06
CA GLN A 29 1.34 -14.51 -1.47
C GLN A 29 2.43 -15.50 -1.91
N LEU A 30 3.68 -15.27 -1.51
CA LEU A 30 4.80 -16.18 -1.79
C LEU A 30 4.57 -17.57 -1.17
N HIS A 31 4.07 -17.62 0.05
CA HIS A 31 3.76 -18.89 0.71
C HIS A 31 2.61 -19.63 0.03
N VAL A 32 1.46 -18.99 -0.10
CA VAL A 32 0.21 -19.64 -0.55
C VAL A 32 0.25 -19.96 -2.05
N GLU A 33 0.80 -19.08 -2.88
CA GLU A 33 0.71 -19.22 -4.34
C GLU A 33 1.93 -19.88 -4.97
N HIS A 34 3.08 -19.90 -4.27
CA HIS A 34 4.34 -20.43 -4.76
C HIS A 34 4.94 -21.56 -3.91
N ASP A 35 4.24 -22.02 -2.86
CA ASP A 35 4.68 -23.09 -1.96
C ASP A 35 6.08 -22.84 -1.37
N LEU A 36 6.33 -21.57 -0.98
CA LEU A 36 7.60 -21.16 -0.37
C LEU A 36 7.49 -21.15 1.15
N GLN A 37 8.59 -21.50 1.82
CA GLN A 37 8.74 -21.36 3.25
C GLN A 37 9.29 -19.98 3.57
N ILE A 38 8.47 -19.14 4.16
CA ILE A 38 8.80 -17.75 4.39
C ILE A 38 9.09 -17.53 5.88
N ARG A 39 10.24 -16.89 6.16
CA ARG A 39 10.53 -16.26 7.43
C ARG A 39 10.50 -14.75 7.26
N LEU A 40 9.53 -14.10 7.89
CA LEU A 40 9.41 -12.66 7.93
C LEU A 40 10.11 -12.12 9.17
N LEU A 41 11.15 -11.33 8.95
CA LEU A 41 11.97 -10.73 10.01
C LEU A 41 11.55 -9.26 10.17
N ILE A 42 11.09 -8.91 11.38
CA ILE A 42 10.46 -7.60 11.67
C ILE A 42 11.21 -6.97 12.83
N ASP A 43 11.57 -5.70 12.72
CA ASP A 43 12.26 -4.95 13.78
C ASP A 43 11.32 -4.48 14.89
N ASP A 44 10.09 -4.13 14.56
CA ASP A 44 9.06 -3.64 15.50
C ASP A 44 7.80 -4.51 15.46
N LEU A 45 7.70 -5.49 16.36
CA LEU A 45 6.53 -6.38 16.46
C LEU A 45 5.31 -5.66 17.05
N GLU A 46 5.49 -4.60 17.86
CA GLU A 46 4.38 -3.85 18.43
C GLU A 46 3.64 -3.07 17.33
N ALA A 47 4.36 -2.44 16.42
CA ALA A 47 3.76 -1.84 15.23
C ALA A 47 3.15 -2.89 14.30
N ALA A 48 3.80 -4.04 14.12
CA ALA A 48 3.36 -5.08 13.19
C ALA A 48 2.07 -5.80 13.63
N GLN A 49 1.80 -5.92 14.94
CA GLN A 49 0.60 -6.62 15.47
C GLN A 49 -0.72 -6.04 14.96
N VAL A 50 -0.71 -4.77 14.55
CA VAL A 50 -1.91 -4.10 14.03
C VAL A 50 -2.28 -4.63 12.63
N ILE A 51 -1.28 -5.09 11.88
CA ILE A 51 -1.44 -5.62 10.51
C ILE A 51 -1.52 -7.15 10.50
N ILE A 52 -0.73 -7.81 11.34
CA ILE A 52 -0.62 -9.28 11.35
C ILE A 52 -1.58 -9.85 12.38
N PRO A 53 -2.63 -10.59 11.97
CA PRO A 53 -3.57 -11.19 12.90
C PRO A 53 -2.87 -12.16 13.85
N ASN A 54 -3.28 -12.16 15.12
CA ASN A 54 -2.79 -13.05 16.18
C ASN A 54 -1.30 -12.92 16.51
N LEU A 55 -0.60 -11.89 16.02
CA LEU A 55 0.79 -11.65 16.40
C LEU A 55 0.86 -11.25 17.88
N ASN A 56 1.71 -11.95 18.64
CA ASN A 56 2.08 -11.60 20.01
C ASN A 56 3.41 -10.84 20.01
N PHE A 57 3.40 -9.54 20.22
CA PHE A 57 4.62 -8.71 20.19
C PHE A 57 5.63 -9.04 21.30
N SER A 58 5.20 -9.80 22.34
CA SER A 58 6.09 -10.26 23.41
C SER A 58 6.89 -11.52 23.05
N GLU A 59 6.58 -12.17 21.92
CA GLU A 59 7.25 -13.38 21.46
C GLU A 59 8.15 -13.09 20.26
N ASN A 60 9.46 -13.23 20.44
CA ASN A 60 10.43 -12.93 19.38
C ASN A 60 10.40 -13.93 18.22
N HIS A 61 9.85 -15.14 18.43
CA HIS A 61 9.73 -16.19 17.41
C HIS A 61 8.35 -16.82 17.51
N GLN A 62 7.58 -16.76 16.42
CA GLN A 62 6.23 -17.31 16.37
C GLN A 62 5.83 -17.63 14.95
N VAL A 63 4.67 -18.27 14.77
CA VAL A 63 4.09 -18.57 13.46
C VAL A 63 2.70 -17.95 13.38
N CYS A 64 2.46 -17.13 12.34
CA CYS A 64 1.15 -16.57 12.03
C CYS A 64 0.81 -16.92 10.58
N ASP A 65 -0.38 -17.45 10.30
CA ASP A 65 -0.83 -17.88 8.96
C ASP A 65 0.24 -18.70 8.22
N GLU A 66 0.86 -19.67 8.92
CA GLU A 66 1.94 -20.54 8.40
C GLU A 66 3.25 -19.81 8.02
N ILE A 67 3.34 -18.49 8.26
CA ILE A 67 4.54 -17.69 8.09
C ILE A 67 5.33 -17.67 9.41
N SER A 68 6.62 -18.01 9.35
CA SER A 68 7.51 -17.85 10.50
C SER A 68 7.85 -16.38 10.69
N ILE A 69 7.61 -15.83 11.88
CA ILE A 69 7.92 -14.45 12.24
C ILE A 69 9.05 -14.43 13.25
N THR A 70 10.03 -13.59 13.02
CA THR A 70 11.18 -13.41 13.91
C THR A 70 11.41 -11.92 14.13
N LYS A 71 11.50 -11.50 15.40
CA LYS A 71 11.99 -10.16 15.73
C LYS A 71 13.48 -10.08 15.44
N TRP A 72 13.92 -8.99 14.83
CA TRP A 72 15.33 -8.75 14.58
C TRP A 72 15.77 -7.34 14.95
N ASP A 73 17.03 -7.23 15.34
CA ASP A 73 17.77 -6.00 15.52
C ASP A 73 19.25 -6.21 15.13
N GLU A 74 20.08 -5.19 15.30
CA GLU A 74 21.51 -5.28 14.98
C GLU A 74 22.30 -6.26 15.86
N LYS A 75 21.73 -6.67 17.01
CA LYS A 75 22.34 -7.57 17.99
C LYS A 75 21.83 -9.01 17.88
N THR A 76 20.83 -9.23 17.04
CA THR A 76 20.24 -10.57 16.85
C THR A 76 21.31 -11.52 16.30
N ASP A 77 21.50 -12.65 16.97
CA ASP A 77 22.41 -13.69 16.51
C ASP A 77 21.74 -14.58 15.47
N PHE A 78 22.31 -14.60 14.28
CA PHE A 78 21.83 -15.41 13.17
C PHE A 78 22.80 -16.53 12.85
N SER A 79 22.43 -17.77 13.16
CA SER A 79 23.21 -18.95 12.81
C SER A 79 23.16 -19.28 11.33
N GLU A 80 22.01 -19.06 10.68
CA GLU A 80 21.72 -19.44 9.30
C GLU A 80 20.98 -18.35 8.54
N ALA A 81 21.22 -18.29 7.24
CA ALA A 81 20.46 -17.47 6.29
C ALA A 81 19.69 -18.37 5.33
N ALA A 82 18.58 -17.87 4.80
CA ALA A 82 17.81 -18.56 3.77
C ALA A 82 18.52 -18.60 2.42
N GLU A 83 18.03 -19.44 1.50
CA GLU A 83 18.53 -19.54 0.12
C GLU A 83 18.32 -18.25 -0.66
N VAL A 84 17.20 -17.58 -0.41
CA VAL A 84 16.86 -16.26 -0.98
C VAL A 84 16.58 -15.30 0.17
N VAL A 85 17.15 -14.11 0.07
CA VAL A 85 16.98 -13.04 1.03
C VAL A 85 16.44 -11.81 0.31
N ILE A 86 15.26 -11.39 0.75
CA ILE A 86 14.63 -10.16 0.29
C ILE A 86 14.86 -9.10 1.39
N GLU A 87 15.69 -8.14 1.08
CA GLU A 87 15.84 -6.90 1.83
C GLU A 87 14.77 -5.94 1.33
N THR A 88 13.81 -5.54 2.17
CA THR A 88 12.78 -4.60 1.71
C THR A 88 13.20 -3.17 2.01
N PHE A 89 13.01 -2.30 1.02
CA PHE A 89 13.19 -0.84 1.13
C PHE A 89 14.57 -0.41 1.63
N ALA A 90 15.60 -1.18 1.24
CA ALA A 90 16.98 -0.95 1.68
C ALA A 90 17.14 -0.83 3.22
N CYS A 91 16.42 -1.68 3.97
CA CYS A 91 16.36 -1.63 5.43
C CYS A 91 17.71 -1.87 6.14
N GLY A 92 18.71 -2.35 5.42
CA GLY A 92 20.04 -2.68 5.94
C GLY A 92 20.06 -3.99 6.71
N LEU A 93 20.86 -4.96 6.26
CA LEU A 93 20.96 -6.26 6.90
C LEU A 93 22.07 -6.26 7.98
N PRO A 94 21.87 -6.93 9.12
CA PRO A 94 22.89 -7.04 10.16
C PRO A 94 24.18 -7.69 9.64
N PRO A 95 25.37 -7.24 10.06
CA PRO A 95 26.65 -7.83 9.62
C PRO A 95 26.77 -9.33 9.89
N VAL A 96 26.20 -9.80 11.01
CA VAL A 96 26.19 -11.23 11.38
C VAL A 96 25.36 -12.02 10.37
N TYR A 97 24.20 -11.48 9.95
CA TYR A 97 23.37 -12.10 8.94
C TYR A 97 24.03 -12.11 7.56
N LEU A 98 24.68 -11.01 7.17
CA LEU A 98 25.46 -10.95 5.92
C LEU A 98 26.56 -12.02 5.87
N ALA A 99 27.24 -12.28 7.00
CA ALA A 99 28.21 -13.36 7.10
C ALA A 99 27.56 -14.76 6.93
N ALA A 100 26.36 -14.97 7.46
CA ALA A 100 25.60 -16.20 7.24
C ALA A 100 25.20 -16.35 5.77
N MET A 101 24.76 -15.29 5.11
CA MET A 101 24.43 -15.28 3.67
C MET A 101 25.65 -15.67 2.80
N VAL A 102 26.86 -15.20 3.16
CA VAL A 102 28.08 -15.58 2.44
C VAL A 102 28.34 -17.07 2.55
N ARG A 103 28.19 -17.65 3.76
CA ARG A 103 28.36 -19.10 3.97
C ARG A 103 27.32 -19.91 3.18
N GLN A 104 26.07 -19.47 3.16
CA GLN A 104 24.94 -20.09 2.45
C GLN A 104 25.01 -19.87 0.93
N LYS A 105 25.72 -18.84 0.48
CA LYS A 105 25.67 -18.32 -0.90
C LYS A 105 24.27 -17.87 -1.28
N SER A 106 23.62 -17.17 -0.37
CA SER A 106 22.25 -16.69 -0.54
C SER A 106 22.13 -15.76 -1.74
N LYS A 107 21.01 -15.83 -2.44
CA LYS A 107 20.62 -14.85 -3.44
C LYS A 107 20.05 -13.63 -2.73
N TRP A 108 20.52 -12.45 -3.08
CA TRP A 108 20.16 -11.21 -2.39
C TRP A 108 19.43 -10.25 -3.30
N VAL A 109 18.20 -9.96 -2.96
CA VAL A 109 17.35 -9.01 -3.69
C VAL A 109 16.95 -7.88 -2.76
N ASN A 110 17.18 -6.65 -3.17
CA ASN A 110 16.62 -5.46 -2.52
C ASN A 110 15.31 -5.10 -3.23
N LEU A 111 14.19 -5.34 -2.56
CA LEU A 111 12.88 -4.95 -3.02
C LEU A 111 12.67 -3.47 -2.67
N GLU A 112 12.64 -2.64 -3.68
CA GLU A 112 12.47 -1.20 -3.57
C GLU A 112 11.00 -0.80 -3.42
N TYR A 113 10.77 0.47 -3.08
CA TYR A 113 9.43 1.04 -3.07
C TYR A 113 8.82 1.07 -4.47
N LEU A 114 7.50 0.92 -4.53
CA LEU A 114 6.74 1.07 -5.77
C LEU A 114 6.96 2.47 -6.37
N SER A 115 7.30 2.51 -7.65
CA SER A 115 7.42 3.76 -8.38
C SER A 115 6.88 3.66 -9.81
N ALA A 116 6.34 4.78 -10.29
CA ALA A 116 5.97 4.98 -11.68
C ALA A 116 6.98 5.84 -12.45
N GLU A 117 8.10 6.21 -11.81
CA GLU A 117 9.14 7.03 -12.42
C GLU A 117 9.87 6.24 -13.52
N PRO A 118 10.14 6.81 -14.70
CA PRO A 118 10.71 6.07 -15.84
C PRO A 118 12.09 5.44 -15.55
N TRP A 119 12.91 6.07 -14.69
CA TRP A 119 14.26 5.60 -14.39
C TRP A 119 14.27 4.22 -13.68
N VAL A 120 13.19 3.81 -13.03
CA VAL A 120 13.13 2.51 -12.34
C VAL A 120 13.26 1.33 -13.31
N GLU A 121 12.85 1.50 -14.56
CA GLU A 121 12.99 0.46 -15.58
C GLU A 121 14.47 0.18 -15.89
N ASP A 122 15.29 1.22 -15.90
CA ASP A 122 16.75 1.11 -16.18
C ASP A 122 17.50 0.41 -15.05
N PHE A 123 17.00 0.54 -13.81
CA PHE A 123 17.63 -0.03 -12.62
C PHE A 123 17.01 -1.36 -12.16
N HIS A 124 15.84 -1.72 -12.65
CA HIS A 124 15.20 -2.98 -12.31
C HIS A 124 16.08 -4.19 -12.69
N THR A 125 16.28 -5.09 -11.72
CA THR A 125 17.13 -6.29 -11.82
C THR A 125 18.63 -6.04 -12.04
N LYS A 126 19.12 -4.80 -11.90
CA LYS A 126 20.55 -4.52 -12.01
C LYS A 126 21.32 -5.08 -10.82
N PRO A 127 22.48 -5.72 -11.10
CA PRO A 127 23.34 -6.24 -10.05
C PRO A 127 24.16 -5.12 -9.41
N SER A 128 24.39 -5.26 -8.10
CA SER A 128 25.30 -4.44 -7.29
C SER A 128 26.25 -5.37 -6.55
N PRO A 129 27.46 -5.63 -7.09
CA PRO A 129 28.48 -6.44 -6.41
C PRO A 129 28.88 -5.82 -5.06
N GLN A 130 28.94 -6.65 -4.03
CA GLN A 130 29.25 -6.24 -2.66
C GLN A 130 30.67 -6.67 -2.27
N ALA A 131 31.29 -5.92 -1.35
CA ALA A 131 32.65 -6.21 -0.88
C ALA A 131 32.82 -7.59 -0.23
N ASN A 132 31.72 -8.18 0.28
CA ASN A 132 31.71 -9.52 0.87
C ASN A 132 31.60 -10.67 -0.16
N GLY A 133 31.59 -10.35 -1.46
CA GLY A 133 31.52 -11.32 -2.56
C GLY A 133 30.09 -11.72 -2.98
N LEU A 134 29.07 -11.25 -2.30
CA LEU A 134 27.68 -11.41 -2.74
C LEU A 134 27.33 -10.37 -3.81
N THR A 135 26.28 -10.63 -4.57
CA THR A 135 25.68 -9.66 -5.47
C THR A 135 24.26 -9.35 -4.98
N ARG A 136 23.99 -8.06 -4.70
CA ARG A 136 22.67 -7.56 -4.41
C ARG A 136 22.01 -7.10 -5.71
N TYR A 137 20.76 -7.48 -5.94
CA TYR A 137 20.01 -7.07 -7.11
C TYR A 137 18.92 -6.07 -6.69
N PHE A 138 18.79 -4.97 -7.42
CA PHE A 138 17.68 -4.03 -7.23
C PHE A 138 16.42 -4.58 -7.89
N TYR A 139 15.30 -4.56 -7.18
CA TYR A 139 14.02 -5.06 -7.69
C TYR A 139 12.92 -4.03 -7.44
N PHE A 140 12.49 -3.36 -8.50
CA PHE A 140 11.50 -2.28 -8.41
C PHE A 140 10.12 -2.81 -8.76
N PRO A 141 9.14 -2.79 -7.82
CA PRO A 141 7.72 -2.87 -8.17
C PRO A 141 7.36 -1.70 -9.09
N GLY A 142 6.40 -1.91 -9.98
CA GLY A 142 6.02 -0.85 -10.93
C GLY A 142 4.88 -1.27 -11.85
N PHE A 143 4.54 -0.40 -12.76
CA PHE A 143 3.32 -0.46 -13.57
C PHE A 143 3.54 -1.02 -14.97
N THR A 144 4.78 -1.20 -15.41
CA THR A 144 5.13 -1.60 -16.77
C THR A 144 5.67 -3.03 -16.82
N GLU A 145 5.72 -3.61 -18.01
CA GLU A 145 6.30 -4.94 -18.26
C GLU A 145 7.78 -5.00 -17.86
N ALA A 146 8.50 -3.87 -17.94
CA ALA A 146 9.92 -3.74 -17.61
C ALA A 146 10.21 -3.64 -16.11
N THR A 147 9.19 -3.67 -15.25
CA THR A 147 9.31 -3.60 -13.79
C THR A 147 8.80 -4.87 -13.12
N GLY A 148 8.93 -4.96 -11.79
CA GLY A 148 8.50 -6.13 -11.00
C GLY A 148 7.00 -6.36 -10.92
N GLY A 149 6.16 -5.45 -11.43
CA GLY A 149 4.71 -5.55 -11.32
C GLY A 149 4.18 -5.12 -9.95
N LEU A 150 2.90 -5.37 -9.70
CA LEU A 150 2.20 -5.02 -8.46
C LEU A 150 1.85 -6.29 -7.67
N ILE A 151 1.77 -6.20 -6.33
CA ILE A 151 1.19 -7.26 -5.51
C ILE A 151 -0.27 -7.46 -5.92
N ARG A 152 -0.62 -8.70 -6.24
CA ARG A 152 -1.98 -9.09 -6.61
C ARG A 152 -2.18 -10.56 -6.30
N GLU A 153 -2.77 -10.85 -5.16
CA GLU A 153 -3.12 -12.23 -4.77
C GLU A 153 -4.25 -12.76 -5.67
N ARG A 154 -4.21 -14.04 -6.01
CA ARG A 154 -5.24 -14.72 -6.81
C ARG A 154 -6.60 -14.74 -6.11
N SER A 155 -6.60 -14.71 -4.78
CA SER A 155 -7.79 -14.73 -3.95
C SER A 155 -8.51 -13.39 -3.85
N ILE A 156 -7.98 -12.30 -4.44
CA ILE A 156 -8.67 -11.01 -4.42
C ILE A 156 -10.03 -11.16 -5.10
N ALA A 157 -11.05 -11.35 -4.26
CA ALA A 157 -12.43 -11.29 -4.71
C ALA A 157 -12.78 -9.82 -4.99
N PHE A 158 -12.77 -9.45 -6.26
CA PHE A 158 -13.35 -8.18 -6.67
C PHE A 158 -14.86 -8.28 -6.47
N SER A 159 -15.39 -7.62 -5.42
CA SER A 159 -16.82 -7.70 -5.14
C SER A 159 -17.63 -7.20 -6.34
N ASN A 160 -18.62 -7.97 -6.74
CA ASN A 160 -19.65 -7.55 -7.67
C ASN A 160 -20.41 -6.36 -7.03
N GLN A 161 -20.81 -5.41 -7.85
CA GLN A 161 -21.62 -4.27 -7.42
C GLN A 161 -22.82 -4.79 -6.58
N GLN A 162 -22.86 -4.43 -5.31
CA GLN A 162 -24.09 -4.57 -4.53
C GLN A 162 -25.07 -3.50 -5.01
N ASP A 163 -26.36 -3.83 -5.00
CA ASP A 163 -27.44 -2.87 -5.24
C ASP A 163 -27.35 -1.74 -4.22
N LYS A 164 -26.92 -0.57 -4.67
CA LYS A 164 -26.78 0.62 -3.82
C LYS A 164 -28.10 1.37 -3.73
N PRO A 165 -28.41 1.99 -2.57
CA PRO A 165 -29.48 2.95 -2.50
C PRO A 165 -29.24 4.05 -3.56
N LYS A 166 -30.24 4.32 -4.37
CA LYS A 166 -30.18 5.43 -5.33
C LYS A 166 -30.00 6.73 -4.53
N ASN A 167 -29.05 7.57 -4.94
CA ASN A 167 -28.75 8.87 -4.36
C ASN A 167 -27.91 8.88 -3.07
N THR A 168 -26.95 7.99 -2.93
CA THR A 168 -25.95 8.04 -1.84
C THR A 168 -24.54 7.98 -2.42
N LEU A 169 -23.59 8.66 -1.77
CA LEU A 169 -22.17 8.59 -2.07
C LEU A 169 -21.42 8.00 -0.87
N LYS A 170 -20.74 6.89 -1.06
CA LYS A 170 -19.91 6.24 -0.05
C LYS A 170 -18.44 6.58 -0.29
N ILE A 171 -17.75 7.02 0.75
CA ILE A 171 -16.33 7.42 0.69
C ILE A 171 -15.56 6.66 1.77
N SER A 172 -14.44 6.05 1.45
CA SER A 172 -13.44 5.64 2.43
C SER A 172 -12.40 6.74 2.60
N LEU A 173 -12.09 7.10 3.86
CA LEU A 173 -11.13 8.16 4.16
C LEU A 173 -9.99 7.63 5.02
N PHE A 174 -8.87 7.34 4.38
CA PHE A 174 -7.61 6.96 5.05
C PHE A 174 -6.47 7.79 4.49
N CYS A 175 -5.99 8.77 5.26
CA CYS A 175 -5.04 9.79 4.80
C CYS A 175 -4.05 10.17 5.91
N TYR A 176 -3.00 10.92 5.54
CA TYR A 176 -2.09 11.54 6.50
C TYR A 176 -2.70 12.82 7.09
N GLN A 177 -2.12 13.27 8.19
CA GLN A 177 -2.61 14.47 8.92
C GLN A 177 -2.59 15.77 8.09
N GLN A 178 -1.77 15.86 7.05
CA GLN A 178 -1.67 17.04 6.19
C GLN A 178 -2.88 17.23 5.28
N ALA A 179 -3.68 16.18 5.07
CA ALA A 179 -4.83 16.21 4.18
C ALA A 179 -5.85 17.31 4.55
N PRO A 180 -6.47 17.98 3.57
CA PRO A 180 -7.41 19.08 3.77
C PRO A 180 -8.83 18.56 4.12
N ILE A 181 -8.95 17.83 5.25
CA ILE A 181 -10.20 17.19 5.68
C ILE A 181 -11.31 18.24 5.89
N HIS A 182 -10.97 19.40 6.44
CA HIS A 182 -11.94 20.48 6.67
C HIS A 182 -12.55 20.97 5.35
N ASP A 183 -11.74 21.18 4.33
CA ASP A 183 -12.20 21.64 3.00
C ASP A 183 -13.08 20.56 2.34
N LEU A 184 -12.64 19.28 2.40
CA LEU A 184 -13.43 18.16 1.91
C LEU A 184 -14.81 18.10 2.58
N PHE A 185 -14.86 18.11 3.91
CA PHE A 185 -16.11 17.99 4.65
C PHE A 185 -17.02 19.22 4.45
N THR A 186 -16.44 20.41 4.31
CA THR A 186 -17.20 21.63 4.00
C THR A 186 -17.89 21.52 2.65
N ALA A 187 -17.22 20.95 1.66
CA ALA A 187 -17.83 20.74 0.35
C ALA A 187 -18.88 19.61 0.37
N LEU A 188 -18.57 18.48 1.05
CA LEU A 188 -19.45 17.32 1.08
C LEU A 188 -20.74 17.55 1.87
N GLN A 189 -20.74 18.36 2.93
CA GLN A 189 -21.97 18.65 3.70
C GLN A 189 -23.06 19.33 2.85
N SER A 190 -22.63 20.06 1.81
CA SER A 190 -23.53 20.78 0.89
C SER A 190 -23.91 19.97 -0.35
N ASN A 191 -23.51 18.70 -0.44
CA ASN A 191 -23.83 17.84 -1.57
C ASN A 191 -25.35 17.63 -1.70
N HIS A 192 -25.85 17.41 -2.91
CA HIS A 192 -27.29 17.16 -3.17
C HIS A 192 -27.79 15.81 -2.64
N HIS A 193 -26.89 14.88 -2.40
CA HIS A 193 -27.18 13.52 -1.90
C HIS A 193 -26.49 13.26 -0.57
N GLY A 194 -26.99 12.31 0.21
CA GLY A 194 -26.33 11.87 1.43
C GLY A 194 -24.92 11.31 1.15
N VAL A 195 -23.93 11.81 1.88
CA VAL A 195 -22.54 11.38 1.77
C VAL A 195 -22.15 10.65 3.03
N PHE A 196 -21.76 9.39 2.89
CA PHE A 196 -21.33 8.53 3.99
C PHE A 196 -19.83 8.32 3.92
N VAL A 197 -19.10 8.84 4.92
CA VAL A 197 -17.64 8.74 5.00
C VAL A 197 -17.26 7.73 6.07
N TYR A 198 -16.58 6.69 5.68
CA TYR A 198 -16.07 5.63 6.55
C TYR A 198 -14.59 5.90 6.86
N VAL A 199 -14.27 6.07 8.13
CA VAL A 199 -12.94 6.48 8.59
C VAL A 199 -12.35 5.40 9.48
N PRO A 200 -11.41 4.57 8.99
CA PRO A 200 -10.64 3.70 9.88
C PRO A 200 -9.89 4.52 10.94
N ALA A 201 -9.92 4.04 12.19
CA ALA A 201 -9.26 4.73 13.30
C ALA A 201 -7.79 5.02 12.99
N SER A 202 -7.42 6.27 13.09
CA SER A 202 -6.08 6.77 12.75
C SER A 202 -5.84 8.15 13.36
N SER A 203 -4.66 8.69 13.11
CA SER A 203 -4.21 9.99 13.62
C SER A 203 -5.03 11.21 13.13
N ILE A 204 -6.00 11.02 12.23
CA ILE A 204 -6.84 12.12 11.72
C ILE A 204 -8.10 12.38 12.55
N LEU A 205 -8.46 11.51 13.50
CA LEU A 205 -9.67 11.64 14.30
C LEU A 205 -9.78 13.00 15.00
N PRO A 206 -8.72 13.60 15.57
CA PRO A 206 -8.79 14.94 16.16
C PRO A 206 -9.20 16.05 15.18
N LYS A 207 -8.81 15.96 13.90
CA LYS A 207 -9.24 16.91 12.87
C LYS A 207 -10.73 16.78 12.55
N ILE A 208 -11.23 15.55 12.54
CA ILE A 208 -12.65 15.27 12.33
C ILE A 208 -13.47 15.80 13.51
N ALA A 209 -13.03 15.50 14.74
CA ALA A 209 -13.68 16.03 15.96
C ALA A 209 -13.76 17.56 15.93
N ASN A 210 -12.68 18.23 15.55
CA ASN A 210 -12.62 19.68 15.40
C ASN A 210 -13.64 20.19 14.37
N PHE A 211 -13.76 19.57 13.20
CA PHE A 211 -14.75 19.97 12.20
C PHE A 211 -16.18 19.90 12.75
N PHE A 212 -16.53 18.87 13.49
CA PHE A 212 -17.86 18.71 14.08
C PHE A 212 -18.07 19.54 15.36
N GLY A 213 -17.02 20.15 15.92
CA GLY A 213 -17.07 20.94 17.14
C GLY A 213 -17.26 20.09 18.39
N VAL A 214 -16.78 18.84 18.39
CA VAL A 214 -16.80 17.91 19.55
C VAL A 214 -15.40 17.76 20.13
N GLY A 215 -15.30 17.41 21.42
CA GLY A 215 -14.01 17.33 22.13
C GLY A 215 -13.13 16.17 21.65
N SER A 216 -13.70 15.00 21.42
CA SER A 216 -13.05 13.79 20.91
C SER A 216 -14.05 12.91 20.19
N ILE A 217 -13.54 11.97 19.41
CA ILE A 217 -14.32 10.91 18.76
C ILE A 217 -13.57 9.59 18.88
N ASP A 218 -14.31 8.50 19.00
CA ASP A 218 -13.80 7.17 19.18
C ASP A 218 -14.40 6.18 18.15
N VAL A 219 -13.87 4.96 18.13
CA VAL A 219 -14.40 3.87 17.30
C VAL A 219 -15.86 3.61 17.60
N GLY A 220 -16.67 3.54 16.54
CA GLY A 220 -18.11 3.36 16.63
C GLY A 220 -18.92 4.65 16.61
N ASP A 221 -18.26 5.80 16.73
CA ASP A 221 -18.96 7.08 16.67
C ASP A 221 -19.54 7.35 15.28
N TYR A 222 -20.72 7.96 15.29
CA TYR A 222 -21.44 8.41 14.12
C TYR A 222 -21.76 9.89 14.23
N LEU A 223 -21.20 10.69 13.34
CA LEU A 223 -21.34 12.14 13.33
C LEU A 223 -22.09 12.59 12.08
N SER A 224 -22.94 13.60 12.20
CA SER A 224 -23.70 14.11 11.06
C SER A 224 -23.74 15.63 11.05
N ARG A 225 -23.62 16.21 9.87
CA ARG A 225 -23.85 17.64 9.63
C ARG A 225 -24.43 17.82 8.22
N GLN A 226 -25.69 18.27 8.11
CA GLN A 226 -26.41 18.35 6.86
C GLN A 226 -26.41 16.99 6.12
N ASN A 227 -25.92 16.92 4.90
CA ASN A 227 -25.86 15.68 4.10
C ASN A 227 -24.58 14.85 4.32
N LEU A 228 -23.66 15.32 5.17
CA LEU A 228 -22.44 14.60 5.53
C LEU A 228 -22.66 13.72 6.77
N HIS A 229 -22.36 12.44 6.62
CA HIS A 229 -22.41 11.43 7.68
C HIS A 229 -21.04 10.76 7.78
N VAL A 230 -20.43 10.77 8.96
CA VAL A 230 -19.12 10.18 9.22
C VAL A 230 -19.26 9.04 10.21
N HIS A 231 -18.71 7.89 9.87
CA HIS A 231 -18.66 6.71 10.71
C HIS A 231 -17.22 6.33 11.01
N VAL A 232 -16.83 6.32 12.28
CA VAL A 232 -15.49 5.92 12.73
C VAL A 232 -15.43 4.42 12.87
N LEU A 233 -14.65 3.76 12.04
CA LEU A 233 -14.45 2.32 12.05
C LEU A 233 -13.27 1.94 12.96
N PRO A 234 -13.23 0.71 13.49
CA PRO A 234 -12.00 0.20 14.10
C PRO A 234 -10.86 0.17 13.07
N PHE A 235 -9.65 -0.09 13.51
CA PHE A 235 -8.59 -0.47 12.58
C PHE A 235 -9.01 -1.76 11.87
N LEU A 236 -8.95 -1.77 10.54
CA LEU A 236 -9.44 -2.88 9.73
C LEU A 236 -8.31 -3.87 9.42
N SER A 237 -8.64 -5.15 9.38
CA SER A 237 -7.77 -6.13 8.76
C SER A 237 -7.52 -5.78 7.29
N GLN A 238 -6.46 -6.29 6.69
CA GLN A 238 -6.20 -6.06 5.26
C GLN A 238 -7.37 -6.53 4.38
N ALA A 239 -8.02 -7.63 4.72
CA ALA A 239 -9.17 -8.15 3.99
C ALA A 239 -10.42 -7.26 4.12
N ASP A 240 -10.71 -6.78 5.34
CA ASP A 240 -11.85 -5.88 5.57
C ASP A 240 -11.62 -4.51 4.93
N TYR A 241 -10.37 -4.04 4.92
CA TYR A 241 -10.01 -2.80 4.24
C TYR A 241 -10.18 -2.93 2.71
N ASP A 242 -9.75 -4.03 2.12
CA ASP A 242 -9.97 -4.32 0.70
C ASP A 242 -11.48 -4.37 0.35
N ALA A 243 -12.29 -4.96 1.22
CA ALA A 243 -13.74 -4.99 1.08
C ALA A 243 -14.35 -3.57 1.16
N LEU A 244 -13.88 -2.74 2.10
CA LEU A 244 -14.30 -1.34 2.22
C LEU A 244 -14.00 -0.55 0.95
N LEU A 245 -12.79 -0.68 0.39
CA LEU A 245 -12.40 -0.01 -0.86
C LEU A 245 -13.31 -0.41 -2.04
N CYS A 246 -13.71 -1.67 -2.09
CA CYS A 246 -14.62 -2.17 -3.12
C CYS A 246 -16.06 -1.67 -2.96
N ASP A 247 -16.54 -1.46 -1.72
CA ASP A 247 -17.88 -0.98 -1.43
C ASP A 247 -18.06 0.53 -1.62
N CYS A 248 -17.00 1.31 -1.44
CA CYS A 248 -17.03 2.76 -1.59
C CYS A 248 -17.02 3.22 -3.05
N ASP A 249 -17.57 4.41 -3.31
CA ASP A 249 -17.62 5.05 -4.62
C ASP A 249 -16.36 5.88 -4.89
N LEU A 250 -15.73 6.38 -3.82
CA LEU A 250 -14.50 7.15 -3.83
C LEU A 250 -13.63 6.75 -2.65
N ASN A 251 -12.35 6.54 -2.90
CA ASN A 251 -11.40 6.11 -1.90
C ASN A 251 -10.26 7.12 -1.74
N PHE A 252 -10.07 7.64 -0.54
CA PHE A 252 -8.86 8.36 -0.17
C PHE A 252 -7.89 7.35 0.45
N VAL A 253 -6.72 7.22 -0.13
CA VAL A 253 -5.72 6.24 0.26
C VAL A 253 -4.35 6.88 0.43
N ARG A 254 -3.46 6.26 1.22
CA ARG A 254 -2.12 6.77 1.51
C ARG A 254 -1.06 5.69 1.43
N GLY A 255 0.21 6.11 1.35
CA GLY A 255 1.34 5.19 1.33
C GLY A 255 1.29 4.24 0.14
N GLU A 256 1.88 3.04 0.27
CA GLU A 256 2.05 2.12 -0.85
C GLU A 256 0.98 1.01 -0.88
N ASP A 257 0.77 0.28 0.23
CA ASP A 257 -0.18 -0.85 0.26
C ASP A 257 -1.59 -0.42 -0.14
N SER A 258 -2.15 0.59 0.53
CA SER A 258 -3.52 1.04 0.24
C SER A 258 -3.68 1.64 -1.16
N TRP A 259 -2.62 2.22 -1.74
CA TRP A 259 -2.62 2.69 -3.12
C TRP A 259 -2.79 1.53 -4.12
N VAL A 260 -2.00 0.47 -3.98
CA VAL A 260 -2.12 -0.73 -4.81
C VAL A 260 -3.52 -1.36 -4.66
N ARG A 261 -4.05 -1.40 -3.45
CA ARG A 261 -5.41 -1.95 -3.18
C ARG A 261 -6.51 -1.11 -3.82
N ALA A 262 -6.40 0.22 -3.82
CA ALA A 262 -7.35 1.10 -4.50
C ALA A 262 -7.38 0.87 -6.01
N ILE A 263 -6.22 0.63 -6.63
CA ILE A 263 -6.14 0.25 -8.04
C ILE A 263 -6.92 -1.07 -8.29
N TRP A 264 -6.68 -2.08 -7.45
CA TRP A 264 -7.37 -3.38 -7.58
C TRP A 264 -8.86 -3.31 -7.23
N ALA A 265 -9.30 -2.40 -6.37
CA ALA A 265 -10.72 -2.14 -6.15
C ALA A 265 -11.41 -1.65 -7.43
N GLY A 266 -10.70 -0.98 -8.34
CA GLY A 266 -11.24 -0.49 -9.62
C GLY A 266 -12.26 0.63 -9.44
N LYS A 267 -12.14 1.39 -8.35
CA LYS A 267 -12.98 2.54 -8.00
C LYS A 267 -12.20 3.83 -8.10
N PRO A 268 -12.85 4.99 -8.24
CA PRO A 268 -12.21 6.29 -8.09
C PRO A 268 -11.43 6.37 -6.79
N PHE A 269 -10.22 6.88 -6.86
CA PHE A 269 -9.40 7.08 -5.68
C PHE A 269 -8.54 8.33 -5.80
N ILE A 270 -8.14 8.88 -4.63
CA ILE A 270 -7.17 9.95 -4.48
C ILE A 270 -6.07 9.41 -3.57
N TRP A 271 -4.87 9.33 -4.12
CA TRP A 271 -3.70 8.83 -3.40
C TRP A 271 -2.88 9.97 -2.82
N GLN A 272 -2.51 9.83 -1.55
CA GLN A 272 -1.58 10.70 -0.85
C GLN A 272 -0.27 9.95 -0.61
N PRO A 273 0.81 10.25 -1.32
CA PRO A 273 2.11 9.63 -1.06
C PRO A 273 2.65 10.01 0.32
N TYR A 274 3.49 9.14 0.89
CA TYR A 274 4.21 9.45 2.12
C TYR A 274 5.08 10.69 1.93
N PHE A 275 4.96 11.64 2.85
CA PHE A 275 5.70 12.90 2.79
C PHE A 275 7.21 12.65 2.85
N GLN A 276 7.94 13.22 1.93
CA GLN A 276 9.40 13.17 1.84
C GLN A 276 9.95 14.57 1.59
N ASP A 277 11.15 14.82 2.12
CA ASP A 277 11.85 16.08 1.92
C ASP A 277 12.15 16.34 0.43
N GLU A 278 12.47 17.58 0.09
CA GLU A 278 12.80 18.01 -1.29
C GLU A 278 11.70 17.74 -2.33
N ASN A 279 10.43 17.62 -1.88
CA ASN A 279 9.28 17.34 -2.75
C ASN A 279 9.40 16.02 -3.55
N VAL A 280 10.15 15.04 -3.08
CA VAL A 280 10.28 13.73 -3.74
C VAL A 280 8.93 13.05 -3.88
N HIS A 281 8.06 13.16 -2.86
CA HIS A 281 6.69 12.62 -2.90
C HIS A 281 5.83 13.25 -4.00
N ILE A 282 6.04 14.53 -4.35
CA ILE A 282 5.34 15.19 -5.46
C ILE A 282 5.82 14.63 -6.80
N LYS A 283 7.13 14.42 -6.97
CA LYS A 283 7.67 13.80 -8.19
C LYS A 283 7.11 12.39 -8.41
N LYS A 284 7.01 11.60 -7.34
CA LYS A 284 6.38 10.27 -7.38
C LYS A 284 4.91 10.34 -7.77
N LEU A 285 4.18 11.30 -7.20
CA LEU A 285 2.78 11.55 -7.53
C LEU A 285 2.62 11.91 -9.01
N ASP A 286 3.38 12.89 -9.49
CA ASP A 286 3.31 13.35 -10.88
C ASP A 286 3.66 12.21 -11.86
N ALA A 287 4.71 11.44 -11.58
CA ALA A 287 5.07 10.28 -12.41
C ALA A 287 3.94 9.25 -12.50
N PHE A 288 3.28 8.96 -11.37
CA PHE A 288 2.11 8.07 -11.36
C PHE A 288 0.94 8.63 -12.17
N LEU A 289 0.59 9.89 -11.97
CA LEU A 289 -0.51 10.54 -12.68
C LEU A 289 -0.25 10.60 -14.19
N ASP A 290 0.99 10.88 -14.58
CA ASP A 290 1.40 10.93 -15.98
C ASP A 290 1.34 9.57 -16.65
N LEU A 291 1.74 8.52 -15.95
CA LEU A 291 1.72 7.15 -16.47
C LEU A 291 0.30 6.56 -16.48
N PHE A 292 -0.37 6.57 -15.32
CA PHE A 292 -1.63 5.86 -15.13
C PHE A 292 -2.80 6.51 -15.86
N TYR A 293 -2.84 7.86 -15.86
CA TYR A 293 -3.89 8.64 -16.50
C TYR A 293 -3.50 9.22 -17.87
N ALA A 294 -2.42 8.73 -18.49
CA ALA A 294 -1.89 9.24 -19.78
C ALA A 294 -2.95 9.35 -20.90
N LYS A 295 -3.89 8.41 -20.93
CA LYS A 295 -4.93 8.32 -21.98
C LYS A 295 -6.32 8.75 -21.51
N PHE A 296 -6.41 9.37 -20.33
CA PHE A 296 -7.69 9.78 -19.77
C PHE A 296 -8.06 11.20 -20.22
N GLU A 297 -9.20 11.35 -20.87
CA GLU A 297 -9.66 12.65 -21.40
C GLU A 297 -9.87 13.70 -20.31
N LYS A 298 -10.22 13.29 -19.09
CA LYS A 298 -10.43 14.16 -17.92
C LYS A 298 -9.23 14.12 -16.95
N LYS A 299 -8.02 13.89 -17.48
CA LYS A 299 -6.79 13.76 -16.67
C LYS A 299 -6.59 14.96 -15.75
N GLU A 300 -6.86 16.18 -16.21
CA GLU A 300 -6.66 17.41 -15.43
C GLU A 300 -7.43 17.40 -14.12
N VAL A 301 -8.72 17.02 -14.14
CA VAL A 301 -9.57 16.95 -12.93
C VAL A 301 -8.99 15.97 -11.90
N VAL A 302 -8.48 14.83 -12.36
CA VAL A 302 -7.87 13.84 -11.45
C VAL A 302 -6.53 14.32 -10.93
N CYS A 303 -5.69 14.91 -11.78
CA CYS A 303 -4.39 15.45 -11.37
C CYS A 303 -4.55 16.58 -10.34
N GLU A 304 -5.48 17.51 -10.57
CA GLU A 304 -5.78 18.59 -9.62
C GLU A 304 -6.27 18.03 -8.27
N ALA A 305 -7.16 17.03 -8.27
CA ALA A 305 -7.65 16.41 -7.05
C ALA A 305 -6.51 15.83 -6.20
N HIS A 306 -5.60 15.09 -6.82
CA HIS A 306 -4.46 14.51 -6.13
C HIS A 306 -3.49 15.57 -5.60
N ARG A 307 -3.21 16.61 -6.40
CA ARG A 307 -2.31 17.71 -5.99
C ARG A 307 -2.90 18.50 -4.83
N TYR A 308 -4.13 18.99 -4.93
CA TYR A 308 -4.81 19.70 -3.85
C TYR A 308 -4.85 18.88 -2.56
N TRP A 309 -5.14 17.57 -2.68
CA TRP A 309 -5.17 16.68 -1.54
C TRP A 309 -3.81 16.52 -0.87
N THR A 310 -2.75 16.42 -1.66
CA THR A 310 -1.37 16.27 -1.17
C THR A 310 -0.80 17.59 -0.62
N GLU A 311 -1.15 18.72 -1.23
CA GLU A 311 -0.72 20.06 -0.81
C GLU A 311 -1.46 20.58 0.44
N GLY A 312 -2.54 19.90 0.85
CA GLY A 312 -3.26 20.23 2.08
C GLY A 312 -4.26 21.37 1.94
N HIS A 313 -4.66 21.72 0.74
CA HIS A 313 -5.65 22.75 0.45
C HIS A 313 -6.51 22.39 -0.77
N MET A 314 -7.82 22.50 -0.65
CA MET A 314 -8.74 22.19 -1.75
C MET A 314 -9.81 23.27 -1.92
N PRO A 315 -9.91 23.88 -3.12
CA PRO A 315 -10.95 24.86 -3.41
C PRO A 315 -12.35 24.26 -3.29
N ASN A 316 -13.26 24.94 -2.58
CA ASN A 316 -14.62 24.43 -2.32
C ASN A 316 -15.41 24.08 -3.59
N HIS A 317 -15.22 24.83 -4.68
CA HIS A 317 -15.93 24.59 -5.93
C HIS A 317 -15.41 23.39 -6.72
N PHE A 318 -14.22 22.90 -6.39
CA PHE A 318 -13.56 21.81 -7.12
C PHE A 318 -14.28 20.46 -6.93
N TRP A 319 -14.75 20.18 -5.71
CA TRP A 319 -15.36 18.90 -5.38
C TRP A 319 -16.56 18.54 -6.22
N GLN A 320 -17.43 19.51 -6.52
CA GLN A 320 -18.58 19.23 -7.36
C GLN A 320 -18.16 18.78 -8.76
N SER A 321 -17.16 19.45 -9.34
CA SER A 321 -16.60 19.05 -10.63
C SER A 321 -16.01 17.64 -10.61
N TYR A 322 -15.33 17.25 -9.52
CA TYR A 322 -14.78 15.89 -9.39
C TYR A 322 -15.90 14.85 -9.23
N ILE A 323 -16.89 15.12 -8.39
CA ILE A 323 -18.04 14.21 -8.15
C ILE A 323 -18.86 14.00 -9.45
N ASP A 324 -19.08 15.04 -10.22
CA ASP A 324 -19.79 14.95 -11.51
C ASP A 324 -19.08 14.05 -12.53
N ASN A 325 -17.77 13.86 -12.38
CA ASN A 325 -16.96 13.01 -13.24
C ASN A 325 -16.72 11.59 -12.67
N LEU A 326 -17.23 11.23 -11.47
CA LEU A 326 -16.92 9.95 -10.81
C LEU A 326 -17.17 8.73 -11.70
N LEU A 327 -18.29 8.70 -12.44
CA LEU A 327 -18.63 7.55 -13.30
C LEU A 327 -17.61 7.37 -14.44
N VAL A 328 -17.18 8.47 -15.05
CA VAL A 328 -16.19 8.42 -16.14
C VAL A 328 -14.83 8.03 -15.59
N ILE A 329 -14.44 8.56 -14.42
CA ILE A 329 -13.21 8.20 -13.71
C ILE A 329 -13.24 6.71 -13.35
N GLN A 330 -14.34 6.20 -12.79
CA GLN A 330 -14.50 4.79 -12.45
C GLN A 330 -14.34 3.89 -13.68
N THR A 331 -14.97 4.23 -14.78
CA THR A 331 -14.89 3.47 -16.03
C THR A 331 -13.43 3.37 -16.50
N PHE A 332 -12.71 4.49 -16.46
CA PHE A 332 -11.31 4.53 -16.86
C PHE A 332 -10.42 3.69 -15.89
N ILE A 333 -10.56 3.87 -14.58
CA ILE A 333 -9.78 3.10 -13.60
C ILE A 333 -10.04 1.60 -13.73
N PHE A 334 -11.29 1.19 -13.94
CA PHE A 334 -11.63 -0.20 -14.19
C PHE A 334 -10.94 -0.77 -15.45
N GLN A 335 -10.83 0.02 -16.51
CA GLN A 335 -10.08 -0.37 -17.71
C GLN A 335 -8.57 -0.49 -17.43
N GLN A 336 -7.98 0.47 -16.69
CA GLN A 336 -6.56 0.41 -16.31
C GLN A 336 -6.26 -0.80 -15.41
N LYS A 337 -7.10 -1.07 -14.42
CA LYS A 337 -7.02 -2.28 -13.59
C LYS A 337 -6.97 -3.54 -14.45
N ASN A 338 -7.90 -3.68 -15.40
CA ASN A 338 -7.95 -4.86 -16.27
C ASN A 338 -6.74 -4.95 -17.19
N GLN A 339 -6.16 -3.82 -17.60
CA GLN A 339 -4.91 -3.81 -18.37
C GLN A 339 -3.73 -4.26 -17.52
N LEU A 340 -3.59 -3.74 -16.30
CA LEU A 340 -2.54 -4.15 -15.36
C LEU A 340 -2.68 -5.62 -14.96
N ALA A 341 -3.90 -6.13 -14.85
CA ALA A 341 -4.16 -7.52 -14.49
C ALA A 341 -3.69 -8.55 -15.56
N LYS A 342 -3.38 -8.11 -16.77
CA LYS A 342 -2.80 -8.97 -17.82
C LYS A 342 -1.32 -9.26 -17.60
N GLN A 343 -0.63 -8.40 -16.82
CA GLN A 343 0.76 -8.61 -16.45
C GLN A 343 0.87 -9.63 -15.31
N ALA A 344 2.00 -10.32 -15.23
CA ALA A 344 2.31 -11.12 -14.06
C ALA A 344 2.48 -10.22 -12.82
N ASP A 345 2.00 -10.71 -11.67
CA ASP A 345 2.10 -10.02 -10.39
C ASP A 345 3.53 -10.01 -9.83
N LEU A 346 3.74 -9.20 -8.79
CA LEU A 346 5.05 -9.01 -8.16
C LEU A 346 5.65 -10.33 -7.65
N ALA A 347 4.88 -11.15 -6.94
CA ALA A 347 5.37 -12.40 -6.37
C ALA A 347 5.81 -13.37 -7.48
N SER A 348 4.99 -13.52 -8.51
CA SER A 348 5.28 -14.38 -9.66
C SER A 348 6.55 -13.95 -10.40
N LYS A 349 6.71 -12.65 -10.70
CA LYS A 349 7.92 -12.12 -11.35
C LYS A 349 9.16 -12.27 -10.46
N LEU A 350 9.03 -12.02 -9.15
CA LEU A 350 10.13 -12.15 -8.19
C LEU A 350 10.63 -13.59 -8.08
N VAL A 351 9.72 -14.58 -8.00
CA VAL A 351 10.06 -16.00 -7.97
C VAL A 351 10.80 -16.41 -9.24
N VAL A 352 10.30 -15.99 -10.41
CA VAL A 352 10.95 -16.27 -11.70
C VAL A 352 12.35 -15.66 -11.76
N PHE A 353 12.51 -14.44 -11.26
CA PHE A 353 13.80 -13.75 -11.21
C PHE A 353 14.79 -14.47 -10.27
N CYS A 354 14.38 -14.76 -9.04
CA CYS A 354 15.22 -15.44 -8.06
C CYS A 354 15.68 -16.84 -8.52
N ASN A 355 14.90 -17.54 -9.33
CA ASN A 355 15.29 -18.83 -9.88
C ASN A 355 16.33 -18.71 -11.03
N LYS A 356 16.48 -17.52 -11.63
CA LYS A 356 17.41 -17.28 -12.75
C LYS A 356 18.80 -16.80 -12.31
N ILE A 357 18.91 -16.05 -11.21
CA ILE A 357 20.17 -15.49 -10.69
C ILE A 357 21.00 -16.48 -9.91
#